data_173c99c7c7d0946b72bc8244d112aa82
#
_entry.id   173c99c7c7d0946b72bc8244d112aa82
#
_cell.length_a   1.000
_cell.length_b   1.000
_cell.length_c   1.000
_cell.angle_alpha   90.00
_cell.angle_beta   90.00
_cell.angle_gamma   90.00
#
_symmetry.space_group_name_H-M   'P 1'
#
loop_
_entity.id
_entity.type
_entity.pdbx_description
1 polymer ?
#
loop_
_entity_poly.entity_id
_entity_poly.type
_entity_poly.pdbx_seq_one_letter_code
_entity_poly.pdbx_strand_id
1 'polypeptide(L)'
;MKIDFSIAFVVVCIGLTMVTSALADGIDDFNNGWIGRTLSTQRLLDINGRISDSNIIGAHNSFNSAVYTSATAYPDPNQVDSIYNQLRMGARSIEMDVHWTPKTEGLFQFPSRLLLCHGTGAHIGCSLDDRYFAEGLDEVAAWLNTAESVNQILLLHIEDHMDGQHSEAYNQVNDRFGDRVFFSGGCNDIPGDLTKSDVLSAGKNVIIWADGGCSGDGNWNSTVFTGLGALARVWEDSTTIGGIGGAGSAIGSNDVVSYFAGGTNIVDLDQLHQNDARLAAAIWSWDANEPNNSGDNEDCAVQHGNGRWNDDNCGNAYFFACENSNSGNWSISSAIDSWGAGALACDALGSDFQFSVPTNSQDNQALKTAKESAGLAAVWLNHDDRAAEGSWTITSSDDVFYIAGALSLSSGESIGGKTRLLKMEPNCNLVLYSVSNGVTGGGLWASGTANLDSGCQMNFQADGNLVVTGGTGQPRWASGTSGTSGAELHLQGDGNAVIYNGAGSPLWQTFTNYPGERDFAAGQFLLSSGQILHSQNRKLAMQADCDLVLSSFENGASGG
;
A
#
# COMPACT_ATOMS: atom_id res chain seq x y z
N MET A 1 -62.71 22.17 -50.45
CA MET A 1 -61.43 21.39 -50.38
C MET A 1 -60.44 22.29 -49.66
N LYS A 2 -60.39 22.17 -48.33
CA LYS A 2 -59.42 22.90 -47.49
C LYS A 2 -58.22 21.95 -47.24
N ILE A 3 -57.09 22.44 -47.56
CA ILE A 3 -55.82 21.75 -47.29
C ILE A 3 -55.19 22.45 -46.07
N ASP A 4 -55.15 21.75 -44.92
CA ASP A 4 -54.45 22.20 -43.72
C ASP A 4 -52.97 21.75 -43.82
N PHE A 5 -52.06 22.71 -43.78
CA PHE A 5 -50.64 22.50 -43.62
C PHE A 5 -50.27 22.66 -42.15
N SER A 6 -50.04 21.56 -41.44
CA SER A 6 -49.42 21.56 -40.12
C SER A 6 -47.90 21.48 -40.29
N ILE A 7 -47.21 22.57 -39.95
CA ILE A 7 -45.77 22.60 -39.85
C ILE A 7 -45.37 22.17 -38.42
N ALA A 8 -44.75 20.99 -38.30
CA ALA A 8 -44.15 20.55 -37.06
C ALA A 8 -42.74 21.16 -36.91
N PHE A 9 -42.58 22.01 -35.91
CA PHE A 9 -41.26 22.47 -35.49
C PHE A 9 -40.63 21.40 -34.62
N VAL A 10 -39.56 20.76 -35.13
CA VAL A 10 -38.67 19.92 -34.32
C VAL A 10 -37.66 20.85 -33.65
N VAL A 11 -37.80 21.08 -32.36
CA VAL A 11 -36.77 21.77 -31.54
C VAL A 11 -35.72 20.73 -31.16
N VAL A 12 -34.60 20.76 -31.82
CA VAL A 12 -33.41 20.00 -31.40
C VAL A 12 -32.74 20.77 -30.27
N CYS A 13 -32.96 20.36 -29.02
CA CYS A 13 -32.15 20.82 -27.90
C CYS A 13 -30.78 20.15 -27.98
N ILE A 14 -29.79 20.85 -28.52
CA ILE A 14 -28.38 20.49 -28.35
C ILE A 14 -28.00 20.89 -26.93
N GLY A 15 -28.00 19.92 -26.03
CA GLY A 15 -27.42 20.08 -24.69
C GLY A 15 -25.91 20.25 -24.84
N LEU A 16 -25.42 21.49 -24.81
CA LEU A 16 -24.01 21.75 -24.54
C LEU A 16 -23.76 21.39 -23.07
N THR A 17 -23.24 20.21 -22.82
CA THR A 17 -22.56 19.92 -21.56
C THR A 17 -21.27 20.75 -21.57
N MET A 18 -21.28 21.91 -20.93
CA MET A 18 -20.05 22.58 -20.55
C MET A 18 -19.35 21.65 -19.54
N VAL A 19 -18.35 20.94 -19.99
CA VAL A 19 -17.33 20.40 -19.10
C VAL A 19 -16.56 21.63 -18.62
N THR A 20 -16.97 22.19 -17.49
CA THR A 20 -16.12 23.10 -16.74
C THR A 20 -14.95 22.24 -16.25
N SER A 21 -13.82 22.30 -16.94
CA SER A 21 -12.55 21.93 -16.32
C SER A 21 -12.42 22.86 -15.12
N ALA A 22 -12.62 22.32 -13.91
CA ALA A 22 -12.19 23.00 -12.70
C ALA A 22 -10.71 23.32 -12.92
N LEU A 23 -10.32 24.58 -12.83
CA LEU A 23 -8.92 24.94 -12.77
C LEU A 23 -8.36 24.26 -11.53
N ALA A 24 -7.29 23.47 -11.69
CA ALA A 24 -6.59 22.86 -10.57
C ALA A 24 -6.22 23.97 -9.59
N ASP A 25 -6.49 23.76 -8.30
CA ASP A 25 -6.00 24.66 -7.26
C ASP A 25 -4.54 24.29 -6.91
N GLY A 26 -3.86 25.11 -6.11
CA GLY A 26 -2.45 24.87 -5.74
C GLY A 26 -2.25 23.56 -4.96
N ILE A 27 -3.30 22.99 -4.37
CA ILE A 27 -3.26 21.71 -3.67
C ILE A 27 -3.40 20.54 -4.67
N ASP A 28 -4.16 20.71 -5.74
CA ASP A 28 -4.18 19.72 -6.84
C ASP A 28 -2.79 19.62 -7.48
N ASP A 29 -2.11 20.74 -7.70
CA ASP A 29 -0.73 20.77 -8.21
C ASP A 29 0.23 20.09 -7.22
N PHE A 30 0.07 20.29 -5.91
CA PHE A 30 0.83 19.61 -4.87
C PHE A 30 0.60 18.09 -4.91
N ASN A 31 -0.64 17.64 -4.97
CA ASN A 31 -0.99 16.22 -4.98
C ASN A 31 -0.49 15.52 -6.26
N ASN A 32 -0.51 16.21 -7.39
CA ASN A 32 0.06 15.72 -8.65
C ASN A 32 1.59 15.86 -8.71
N GLY A 33 2.19 16.66 -7.83
CA GLY A 33 3.63 16.82 -7.68
C GLY A 33 4.30 15.61 -7.01
N TRP A 34 5.64 15.60 -7.03
CA TRP A 34 6.42 14.52 -6.44
C TRP A 34 6.09 14.29 -4.96
N ILE A 35 6.03 15.36 -4.13
CA ILE A 35 5.78 15.23 -2.69
C ILE A 35 4.43 14.55 -2.42
N GLY A 36 3.36 15.04 -3.03
CA GLY A 36 2.00 14.50 -2.81
C GLY A 36 1.88 13.04 -3.24
N ARG A 37 2.37 12.69 -4.43
CA ARG A 37 2.39 11.31 -4.92
C ARG A 37 3.19 10.39 -4.01
N THR A 38 4.39 10.79 -3.64
CA THR A 38 5.29 9.98 -2.80
C THR A 38 4.73 9.76 -1.39
N LEU A 39 4.16 10.80 -0.76
CA LEU A 39 3.48 10.64 0.52
C LEU A 39 2.26 9.69 0.41
N SER A 40 1.54 9.74 -0.70
CA SER A 40 0.39 8.87 -0.94
C SER A 40 0.80 7.41 -1.08
N THR A 41 1.83 7.11 -1.89
CA THR A 41 2.34 5.74 -2.07
C THR A 41 3.03 5.21 -0.82
N GLN A 42 3.81 6.03 -0.13
CA GLN A 42 4.48 5.66 1.11
C GLN A 42 3.49 5.15 2.18
N ARG A 43 2.30 5.78 2.29
CA ARG A 43 1.25 5.36 3.24
C ARG A 43 0.63 3.99 2.95
N LEU A 44 0.84 3.44 1.75
CA LEU A 44 0.36 2.11 1.38
C LEU A 44 1.33 1.01 1.81
N LEU A 45 2.60 1.35 2.06
CA LEU A 45 3.62 0.38 2.47
C LEU A 45 3.28 -0.31 3.79
N ASP A 46 2.67 0.41 4.72
CA ASP A 46 2.30 -0.09 6.05
C ASP A 46 0.81 -0.44 6.19
N ILE A 47 0.10 -0.67 5.07
CA ILE A 47 -1.35 -0.96 5.07
C ILE A 47 -1.70 -2.18 5.95
N ASN A 48 -0.82 -3.16 6.01
CA ASN A 48 -0.94 -4.36 6.86
C ASN A 48 -0.17 -4.21 8.19
N GLY A 49 0.51 -3.08 8.39
CA GLY A 49 1.27 -2.77 9.60
C GLY A 49 0.38 -2.30 10.74
N ARG A 50 0.90 -2.36 11.96
CA ARG A 50 0.23 -1.78 13.13
C ARG A 50 0.21 -0.27 12.99
N ILE A 51 -0.86 0.37 13.46
CA ILE A 51 -0.96 1.84 13.48
C ILE A 51 0.15 2.42 14.38
N SER A 52 0.53 1.70 15.44
CA SER A 52 1.64 2.05 16.33
C SER A 52 3.04 1.97 15.69
N ASP A 53 3.17 1.48 14.46
CA ASP A 53 4.42 1.46 13.70
C ASP A 53 4.41 2.51 12.56
N SER A 54 3.28 3.17 12.31
CA SER A 54 3.12 4.13 11.21
C SER A 54 3.80 5.48 11.50
N ASN A 55 4.12 6.21 10.41
CA ASN A 55 4.56 7.61 10.46
C ASN A 55 3.46 8.51 9.87
N ILE A 56 2.89 9.37 10.70
CA ILE A 56 1.69 10.15 10.40
C ILE A 56 2.00 11.64 10.57
N ILE A 57 1.89 12.42 9.51
CA ILE A 57 1.80 13.87 9.60
C ILE A 57 0.38 14.24 9.99
N GLY A 58 0.28 15.14 10.97
CA GLY A 58 -0.98 15.70 11.39
C GLY A 58 -0.95 17.22 11.45
N ALA A 59 -2.08 17.79 11.81
CA ALA A 59 -2.27 19.22 11.98
C ALA A 59 -2.73 19.49 13.42
N HIS A 60 -1.88 20.19 14.19
CA HIS A 60 -2.18 20.67 15.51
C HIS A 60 -3.23 21.80 15.43
N ASN A 61 -4.22 21.78 16.31
CA ASN A 61 -5.30 22.78 16.33
C ASN A 61 -5.88 23.05 14.93
N SER A 62 -6.26 22.00 14.21
CA SER A 62 -6.65 22.04 12.79
C SER A 62 -7.73 23.06 12.46
N PHE A 63 -8.63 23.31 13.43
CA PHE A 63 -9.75 24.24 13.34
C PHE A 63 -9.33 25.70 13.53
N ASN A 64 -8.23 25.97 14.26
CA ASN A 64 -7.70 27.31 14.52
C ASN A 64 -6.91 27.79 13.30
N SER A 65 -7.61 28.16 12.24
CA SER A 65 -7.00 28.49 10.96
C SER A 65 -7.29 29.92 10.50
N ALA A 66 -6.32 30.49 9.80
CA ALA A 66 -6.39 31.84 9.21
C ALA A 66 -7.59 32.00 8.25
N VAL A 67 -8.03 30.93 7.58
CA VAL A 67 -9.20 30.99 6.69
C VAL A 67 -10.54 31.16 7.45
N TYR A 68 -10.56 30.92 8.75
CA TYR A 68 -11.75 31.09 9.60
C TYR A 68 -11.66 32.32 10.52
N THR A 69 -10.52 33.05 10.46
CA THR A 69 -10.30 34.23 11.32
C THR A 69 -11.36 35.29 11.09
N SER A 70 -11.88 35.82 12.20
CA SER A 70 -12.75 37.00 12.26
C SER A 70 -12.18 38.05 13.22
N ALA A 71 -12.91 39.11 13.48
CA ALA A 71 -12.49 40.12 14.45
C ALA A 71 -12.37 39.58 15.88
N THR A 72 -13.04 38.47 16.19
CA THR A 72 -13.20 37.90 17.53
C THR A 72 -12.86 36.43 17.63
N ALA A 73 -12.87 35.68 16.50
CA ALA A 73 -12.52 34.27 16.46
C ALA A 73 -11.15 34.08 15.80
N TYR A 74 -10.36 33.18 16.35
CA TYR A 74 -9.05 32.75 15.85
C TYR A 74 -8.06 33.89 15.49
N PRO A 75 -7.79 34.82 16.42
CA PRO A 75 -6.92 35.98 16.13
C PRO A 75 -5.43 35.59 16.01
N ASP A 76 -5.05 34.40 16.47
CA ASP A 76 -3.69 33.85 16.42
C ASP A 76 -3.76 32.40 15.92
N PRO A 77 -3.88 32.19 14.60
CA PRO A 77 -4.17 30.89 14.05
C PRO A 77 -2.96 29.96 14.03
N ASN A 78 -3.15 28.70 14.43
CA ASN A 78 -2.18 27.63 14.27
C ASN A 78 -2.03 27.24 12.79
N GLN A 79 -3.10 27.29 12.00
CA GLN A 79 -3.12 26.81 10.63
C GLN A 79 -3.39 27.94 9.62
N VAL A 80 -3.00 27.72 8.37
CA VAL A 80 -3.24 28.66 7.27
C VAL A 80 -4.36 28.22 6.34
N ASP A 81 -4.64 26.91 6.28
CA ASP A 81 -5.64 26.29 5.40
C ASP A 81 -6.82 25.68 6.17
N SER A 82 -7.92 25.41 5.47
CA SER A 82 -9.09 24.75 6.03
C SER A 82 -8.77 23.30 6.43
N ILE A 83 -9.54 22.70 7.35
CA ILE A 83 -9.43 21.27 7.71
C ILE A 83 -9.49 20.39 6.47
N TYR A 84 -10.41 20.70 5.56
CA TYR A 84 -10.54 19.98 4.29
C TYR A 84 -9.22 20.02 3.48
N ASN A 85 -8.58 21.18 3.36
CA ASN A 85 -7.35 21.34 2.62
C ASN A 85 -6.14 20.72 3.32
N GLN A 86 -6.07 20.78 4.65
CA GLN A 86 -5.04 20.08 5.44
C GLN A 86 -5.08 18.57 5.18
N LEU A 87 -6.28 17.98 5.11
CA LEU A 87 -6.50 16.56 4.76
C LEU A 87 -6.05 16.26 3.32
N ARG A 88 -6.38 17.13 2.35
CA ARG A 88 -5.93 17.01 0.95
C ARG A 88 -4.40 17.08 0.82
N MET A 89 -3.73 17.90 1.64
CA MET A 89 -2.27 17.96 1.68
C MET A 89 -1.61 16.79 2.42
N GLY A 90 -2.41 15.88 2.96
CA GLY A 90 -1.91 14.63 3.51
C GLY A 90 -1.83 14.55 5.04
N ALA A 91 -2.39 15.51 5.78
CA ALA A 91 -2.62 15.32 7.21
C ALA A 91 -3.52 14.11 7.44
N ARG A 92 -3.12 13.22 8.34
CA ARG A 92 -3.88 12.03 8.75
C ARG A 92 -4.07 11.94 10.26
N SER A 93 -3.62 12.95 11.01
CA SER A 93 -4.01 13.28 12.38
C SER A 93 -4.57 14.69 12.36
N ILE A 94 -5.76 14.88 12.91
CA ILE A 94 -6.48 16.16 12.96
C ILE A 94 -6.91 16.38 14.39
N GLU A 95 -6.60 17.55 14.95
CA GLU A 95 -6.96 17.93 16.31
C GLU A 95 -8.09 18.97 16.32
N MET A 96 -9.05 18.77 17.21
CA MET A 96 -10.19 19.64 17.44
C MET A 96 -10.43 19.81 18.95
N ASP A 97 -10.25 21.03 19.47
CA ASP A 97 -10.61 21.35 20.84
C ASP A 97 -12.10 21.69 20.90
N VAL A 98 -12.85 20.87 21.60
CA VAL A 98 -14.32 20.95 21.63
C VAL A 98 -14.80 21.46 22.98
N HIS A 99 -15.36 22.64 23.00
CA HIS A 99 -15.81 23.34 24.19
C HIS A 99 -17.33 23.48 24.22
N TRP A 100 -17.95 23.30 25.43
CA TRP A 100 -19.33 23.66 25.67
C TRP A 100 -19.43 25.10 26.14
N THR A 101 -19.60 26.06 25.25
CA THR A 101 -19.49 27.49 25.54
C THR A 101 -20.56 28.30 24.81
N PRO A 102 -20.91 29.52 25.29
CA PRO A 102 -21.91 30.37 24.65
C PRO A 102 -21.56 30.73 23.20
N LYS A 103 -22.56 30.68 22.31
CA LYS A 103 -22.50 31.06 20.90
C LYS A 103 -23.49 32.20 20.60
N THR A 104 -23.08 33.18 19.81
CA THR A 104 -24.00 34.22 19.32
C THR A 104 -25.03 33.60 18.37
N GLU A 105 -26.30 33.62 18.78
CA GLU A 105 -27.44 33.20 17.95
C GLU A 105 -28.51 34.30 17.98
N GLY A 106 -28.65 35.06 16.90
CA GLY A 106 -29.59 36.18 16.82
C GLY A 106 -29.24 37.37 17.70
N LEU A 107 -30.21 38.28 17.92
CA LEU A 107 -30.01 39.48 18.73
C LEU A 107 -30.19 39.15 20.21
N PHE A 108 -29.17 39.22 21.03
CA PHE A 108 -29.19 38.97 22.48
C PHE A 108 -29.44 37.50 22.92
N GLN A 109 -29.14 36.51 22.07
CA GLN A 109 -29.20 35.10 22.46
C GLN A 109 -27.79 34.48 22.45
N PHE A 110 -27.42 33.85 23.55
CA PHE A 110 -26.08 33.24 23.73
C PHE A 110 -26.20 31.85 24.38
N PRO A 111 -26.91 30.90 23.74
CA PRO A 111 -26.97 29.55 24.27
C PRO A 111 -25.60 28.89 24.17
N SER A 112 -25.30 27.98 25.11
CA SER A 112 -24.11 27.14 24.98
C SER A 112 -24.29 26.11 23.85
N ARG A 113 -23.17 25.88 23.13
CA ARG A 113 -23.06 24.94 22.03
C ARG A 113 -21.70 24.24 22.07
N LEU A 114 -21.56 23.15 21.37
CA LEU A 114 -20.25 22.57 21.11
C LEU A 114 -19.55 23.39 20.02
N LEU A 115 -18.52 24.12 20.44
CA LEU A 115 -17.72 24.99 19.58
C LEU A 115 -16.29 24.48 19.46
N LEU A 116 -15.65 24.80 18.36
CA LEU A 116 -14.22 24.63 18.14
C LEU A 116 -13.51 25.88 18.69
N CYS A 117 -12.82 25.75 19.80
CA CYS A 117 -12.26 26.89 20.50
C CYS A 117 -10.83 26.60 20.97
N HIS A 118 -9.88 27.47 20.60
CA HIS A 118 -8.54 27.45 21.15
C HIS A 118 -8.53 28.18 22.51
N GLY A 119 -8.84 27.46 23.56
CA GLY A 119 -9.01 28.00 24.93
C GLY A 119 -8.56 27.04 26.00
N THR A 120 -8.55 27.55 27.25
CA THR A 120 -8.26 26.70 28.40
C THR A 120 -9.46 25.83 28.77
N GLY A 121 -9.25 24.78 29.60
CA GLY A 121 -10.34 23.96 30.14
C GLY A 121 -11.42 24.73 30.90
N ALA A 122 -11.17 25.99 31.27
CA ALA A 122 -12.17 26.92 31.82
C ALA A 122 -12.77 27.84 30.76
N HIS A 123 -12.63 27.50 29.48
CA HIS A 123 -13.11 28.20 28.28
C HIS A 123 -12.57 29.65 28.13
N ILE A 124 -11.46 29.97 28.80
CA ILE A 124 -10.78 31.27 28.60
C ILE A 124 -10.05 31.21 27.26
N GLY A 125 -10.37 32.11 26.36
CA GLY A 125 -9.91 32.15 24.99
C GLY A 125 -11.01 31.90 23.98
N CYS A 126 -12.11 31.25 24.38
CA CYS A 126 -13.26 31.03 23.52
C CYS A 126 -14.01 32.32 23.14
N SER A 127 -14.40 32.42 21.90
CA SER A 127 -15.20 33.50 21.33
C SER A 127 -16.64 33.08 21.09
N LEU A 128 -17.55 34.03 21.22
CA LEU A 128 -18.96 33.85 20.85
C LEU A 128 -19.14 33.61 19.33
N ASP A 129 -18.10 33.85 18.55
CA ASP A 129 -18.10 33.71 17.09
C ASP A 129 -17.32 32.48 16.62
N ASP A 130 -16.75 31.68 17.54
CA ASP A 130 -16.08 30.43 17.21
C ASP A 130 -17.01 29.48 16.44
N ARG A 131 -16.42 28.66 15.58
CA ARG A 131 -17.15 27.73 14.72
C ARG A 131 -17.83 26.63 15.54
N TYR A 132 -18.94 26.10 15.03
CA TYR A 132 -19.55 24.91 15.60
C TYR A 132 -18.64 23.68 15.39
N PHE A 133 -18.62 22.78 16.35
CA PHE A 133 -17.96 21.48 16.20
C PHE A 133 -18.45 20.75 14.93
N ALA A 134 -19.74 20.80 14.69
CA ALA A 134 -20.39 20.25 13.50
C ALA A 134 -19.75 20.74 12.18
N GLU A 135 -19.32 22.00 12.08
CA GLU A 135 -18.72 22.55 10.86
C GLU A 135 -17.32 21.97 10.58
N GLY A 136 -16.54 21.69 11.63
CA GLY A 136 -15.27 20.97 11.47
C GLY A 136 -15.47 19.52 11.02
N LEU A 137 -16.46 18.83 11.62
CA LEU A 137 -16.84 17.49 11.18
C LEU A 137 -17.35 17.45 9.76
N ASP A 138 -18.07 18.48 9.28
CA ASP A 138 -18.57 18.58 7.90
C ASP A 138 -17.39 18.63 6.90
N GLU A 139 -16.30 19.32 7.21
CA GLU A 139 -15.10 19.36 6.35
C GLU A 139 -14.39 18.02 6.31
N VAL A 140 -14.28 17.33 7.45
CA VAL A 140 -13.75 15.95 7.49
C VAL A 140 -14.63 15.02 6.66
N ALA A 141 -15.97 15.09 6.82
CA ALA A 141 -16.90 14.28 6.07
C ALA A 141 -16.82 14.55 4.55
N ALA A 142 -16.61 15.81 4.16
CA ALA A 142 -16.40 16.19 2.77
C ALA A 142 -15.17 15.49 2.18
N TRP A 143 -14.05 15.49 2.91
CA TRP A 143 -12.84 14.78 2.48
C TRP A 143 -13.04 13.26 2.45
N LEU A 144 -13.69 12.68 3.44
CA LEU A 144 -14.00 11.25 3.49
C LEU A 144 -14.85 10.75 2.29
N ASN A 145 -15.48 11.66 1.56
CA ASN A 145 -16.25 11.36 0.35
C ASN A 145 -15.43 11.50 -0.95
N THR A 146 -14.16 11.85 -0.86
CA THR A 146 -13.26 11.94 -2.02
C THR A 146 -12.57 10.61 -2.34
N ALA A 147 -12.04 10.47 -3.56
CA ALA A 147 -11.21 9.33 -3.94
C ALA A 147 -9.90 9.27 -3.14
N GLU A 148 -9.39 10.41 -2.67
CA GLU A 148 -8.15 10.51 -1.88
C GLU A 148 -8.24 9.81 -0.52
N SER A 149 -9.45 9.66 0.03
CA SER A 149 -9.69 8.99 1.33
C SER A 149 -9.71 7.45 1.24
N VAL A 150 -9.77 6.90 0.03
CA VAL A 150 -9.82 5.44 -0.19
C VAL A 150 -8.51 4.80 0.32
N ASN A 151 -8.64 3.73 1.11
CA ASN A 151 -7.53 3.05 1.78
C ASN A 151 -6.71 3.94 2.73
N GLN A 152 -7.27 5.05 3.19
CA GLN A 152 -6.64 5.93 4.17
C GLN A 152 -7.35 5.83 5.53
N ILE A 153 -6.58 5.90 6.61
CA ILE A 153 -7.09 6.01 7.98
C ILE A 153 -6.86 7.41 8.47
N LEU A 154 -7.86 7.98 9.10
CA LEU A 154 -7.80 9.26 9.79
C LEU A 154 -7.84 9.05 11.30
N LEU A 155 -6.88 9.65 12.01
CA LEU A 155 -6.92 9.83 13.46
C LEU A 155 -7.51 11.20 13.76
N LEU A 156 -8.64 11.23 14.45
CA LEU A 156 -9.26 12.47 14.94
C LEU A 156 -9.04 12.58 16.44
N HIS A 157 -8.27 13.57 16.84
CA HIS A 157 -8.07 13.95 18.24
C HIS A 157 -9.14 14.94 18.67
N ILE A 158 -9.76 14.67 19.79
CA ILE A 158 -10.70 15.59 20.47
C ILE A 158 -10.07 16.01 21.79
N GLU A 159 -9.69 17.29 21.91
CA GLU A 159 -9.39 17.88 23.21
C GLU A 159 -10.72 18.18 23.91
N ASP A 160 -10.99 17.45 24.99
CA ASP A 160 -12.33 17.34 25.57
C ASP A 160 -12.59 18.38 26.65
N HIS A 161 -13.30 19.45 26.27
CA HIS A 161 -13.81 20.49 27.18
C HIS A 161 -15.35 20.63 27.06
N MET A 162 -16.05 19.51 26.87
CA MET A 162 -17.47 19.45 26.54
C MET A 162 -18.41 19.54 27.74
N ASP A 163 -17.88 19.64 28.97
CA ASP A 163 -18.70 19.77 30.20
C ASP A 163 -19.82 18.73 30.33
N GLY A 164 -19.55 17.49 29.91
CA GLY A 164 -20.50 16.38 29.98
C GLY A 164 -21.50 16.33 28.81
N GLN A 165 -21.37 17.15 27.76
CA GLN A 165 -22.26 17.13 26.58
C GLN A 165 -21.84 16.08 25.56
N HIS A 166 -21.28 14.97 25.99
CA HIS A 166 -20.78 13.87 25.14
C HIS A 166 -21.88 13.21 24.31
N SER A 167 -23.14 13.19 24.81
CA SER A 167 -24.26 12.67 24.02
C SER A 167 -24.53 13.52 22.77
N GLU A 168 -24.42 14.85 22.87
CA GLU A 168 -24.56 15.73 21.71
C GLU A 168 -23.36 15.57 20.77
N ALA A 169 -22.15 15.48 21.29
CA ALA A 169 -20.94 15.23 20.50
C ALA A 169 -21.04 13.91 19.74
N TYR A 170 -21.45 12.84 20.42
CA TYR A 170 -21.69 11.54 19.77
C TYR A 170 -22.69 11.66 18.61
N ASN A 171 -23.83 12.34 18.82
CA ASN A 171 -24.82 12.50 17.76
C ASN A 171 -24.25 13.26 16.56
N GLN A 172 -23.47 14.34 16.79
CA GLN A 172 -22.86 15.11 15.71
C GLN A 172 -21.83 14.28 14.92
N VAL A 173 -21.02 13.46 15.59
CA VAL A 173 -20.07 12.51 14.98
C VAL A 173 -20.82 11.44 14.18
N ASN A 174 -21.81 10.80 14.81
CA ASN A 174 -22.56 9.71 14.17
C ASN A 174 -23.34 10.17 12.94
N ASP A 175 -23.94 11.38 13.00
CA ASP A 175 -24.68 11.95 11.86
C ASP A 175 -23.81 12.18 10.62
N ARG A 176 -22.48 12.40 10.80
CA ARG A 176 -21.57 12.75 9.71
C ARG A 176 -20.69 11.59 9.27
N PHE A 177 -20.23 10.79 10.21
CA PHE A 177 -19.33 9.69 9.90
C PHE A 177 -20.02 8.33 9.87
N GLY A 178 -21.07 8.14 10.68
CA GLY A 178 -21.85 6.91 10.72
C GLY A 178 -20.99 5.67 10.84
N ASP A 179 -21.15 4.77 9.89
CA ASP A 179 -20.42 3.50 9.88
C ASP A 179 -18.92 3.61 9.60
N ARG A 180 -18.38 4.79 9.34
CA ARG A 180 -16.93 4.98 9.07
C ARG A 180 -16.06 4.98 10.31
N VAL A 181 -16.65 5.16 11.51
CA VAL A 181 -15.89 5.17 12.76
C VAL A 181 -15.55 3.76 13.21
N PHE A 182 -14.30 3.53 13.56
CA PHE A 182 -13.84 2.32 14.20
C PHE A 182 -14.06 2.44 15.72
N PHE A 183 -14.90 1.59 16.27
CA PHE A 183 -15.38 1.71 17.65
C PHE A 183 -14.35 1.22 18.67
N SER A 184 -14.19 1.96 19.77
CA SER A 184 -13.38 1.58 20.93
C SER A 184 -13.97 0.34 21.68
N GLY A 185 -15.29 0.15 21.59
CA GLY A 185 -16.00 -0.89 22.32
C GLY A 185 -16.17 -0.63 23.81
N GLY A 186 -15.67 0.52 24.30
CA GLY A 186 -15.73 0.95 25.70
C GLY A 186 -14.63 1.96 26.01
N CYS A 187 -14.40 2.28 27.27
CA CYS A 187 -13.32 3.17 27.70
C CYS A 187 -11.95 2.48 27.57
N ASN A 188 -11.40 2.45 26.37
CA ASN A 188 -10.14 1.81 26.05
C ASN A 188 -9.22 2.78 25.30
N ASP A 189 -7.93 2.58 25.42
CA ASP A 189 -6.93 3.19 24.55
C ASP A 189 -6.91 2.49 23.19
N ILE A 190 -6.31 3.13 22.18
CA ILE A 190 -6.08 2.50 20.86
C ILE A 190 -5.22 1.24 21.07
N PRO A 191 -5.67 0.04 20.62
CA PRO A 191 -4.92 -1.19 20.79
C PRO A 191 -3.56 -1.13 20.10
N GLY A 192 -2.50 -1.54 20.77
CA GLY A 192 -1.14 -1.49 20.23
C GLY A 192 -0.88 -2.47 19.07
N ASP A 193 -1.73 -3.49 18.92
CA ASP A 193 -1.70 -4.48 17.84
C ASP A 193 -2.69 -4.20 16.70
N LEU A 194 -3.49 -3.12 16.80
CA LEU A 194 -4.45 -2.74 15.77
C LEU A 194 -3.72 -2.37 14.48
N THR A 195 -4.07 -3.07 13.38
CA THR A 195 -3.52 -2.79 12.06
C THR A 195 -4.42 -1.87 11.24
N LYS A 196 -3.86 -1.19 10.23
CA LYS A 196 -4.68 -0.41 9.28
C LYS A 196 -5.64 -1.30 8.52
N SER A 197 -5.21 -2.50 8.13
CA SER A 197 -6.05 -3.47 7.43
C SER A 197 -7.22 -3.97 8.28
N ASP A 198 -7.08 -4.08 9.61
CA ASP A 198 -8.20 -4.45 10.49
C ASP A 198 -9.31 -3.39 10.43
N VAL A 199 -8.93 -2.12 10.50
CA VAL A 199 -9.86 -0.98 10.42
C VAL A 199 -10.55 -0.95 9.06
N LEU A 200 -9.77 -1.03 7.97
CA LEU A 200 -10.28 -0.96 6.60
C LEU A 200 -11.15 -2.18 6.24
N SER A 201 -10.76 -3.39 6.68
CA SER A 201 -11.53 -4.62 6.45
C SER A 201 -12.87 -4.62 7.19
N ALA A 202 -12.95 -3.90 8.31
CA ALA A 202 -14.22 -3.64 9.00
C ALA A 202 -15.11 -2.62 8.27
N GLY A 203 -14.68 -2.08 7.13
CA GLY A 203 -15.37 -1.02 6.39
C GLY A 203 -15.26 0.35 7.05
N LYS A 204 -14.26 0.55 7.91
CA LYS A 204 -14.03 1.76 8.72
C LYS A 204 -12.80 2.49 8.22
N ASN A 205 -12.71 3.80 8.53
CA ASN A 205 -11.51 4.57 8.19
C ASN A 205 -11.31 5.81 9.08
N VAL A 206 -12.09 5.97 10.14
CA VAL A 206 -11.91 7.03 11.15
C VAL A 206 -11.72 6.41 12.52
N ILE A 207 -10.66 6.76 13.20
CA ILE A 207 -10.40 6.44 14.61
C ILE A 207 -10.44 7.75 15.37
N ILE A 208 -11.28 7.82 16.41
CA ILE A 208 -11.41 9.02 17.25
C ILE A 208 -10.84 8.70 18.63
N TRP A 209 -10.02 9.58 19.16
CA TRP A 209 -9.57 9.51 20.53
C TRP A 209 -9.71 10.87 21.22
N ALA A 210 -10.00 10.84 22.52
CA ALA A 210 -10.18 12.03 23.34
C ALA A 210 -9.37 11.90 24.63
N ASP A 211 -8.82 13.00 25.13
CA ASP A 211 -7.97 13.05 26.31
C ASP A 211 -8.75 13.21 27.64
N GLY A 212 -10.06 13.45 27.57
CA GLY A 212 -10.95 13.61 28.73
C GLY A 212 -11.23 12.32 29.54
N GLY A 213 -10.74 11.17 29.07
CA GLY A 213 -11.02 9.87 29.69
C GLY A 213 -12.45 9.39 29.49
N CYS A 214 -12.96 8.56 30.41
CA CYS A 214 -14.33 8.03 30.33
C CYS A 214 -15.37 9.09 30.68
N SER A 215 -16.31 9.32 29.79
CA SER A 215 -17.45 10.22 30.02
C SER A 215 -18.61 9.51 30.75
N GLY A 216 -19.66 10.27 31.07
CA GLY A 216 -20.93 9.72 31.55
C GLY A 216 -21.83 9.11 30.44
N ASP A 217 -21.45 9.23 29.16
CA ASP A 217 -22.23 8.74 28.02
C ASP A 217 -21.69 7.42 27.46
N GLY A 218 -22.51 6.38 27.48
CA GLY A 218 -22.12 5.04 27.04
C GLY A 218 -21.88 4.93 25.52
N ASN A 219 -22.57 5.73 24.71
CA ASN A 219 -22.37 5.71 23.25
C ASN A 219 -21.05 6.38 22.89
N TRP A 220 -20.74 7.52 23.53
CA TRP A 220 -19.43 8.17 23.38
C TRP A 220 -18.31 7.23 23.74
N ASN A 221 -18.37 6.65 24.95
CA ASN A 221 -17.35 5.73 25.46
C ASN A 221 -17.16 4.49 24.59
N SER A 222 -18.21 4.03 23.89
CA SER A 222 -18.12 2.89 22.97
C SER A 222 -17.53 3.26 21.61
N THR A 223 -17.57 4.56 21.26
CA THR A 223 -17.18 5.06 19.93
C THR A 223 -15.76 5.63 19.95
N VAL A 224 -15.39 6.33 21.03
CA VAL A 224 -14.16 7.12 21.14
C VAL A 224 -13.17 6.42 22.06
N PHE A 225 -11.92 6.33 21.65
CA PHE A 225 -10.81 5.87 22.48
C PHE A 225 -10.43 6.93 23.52
N THR A 226 -9.97 6.50 24.69
CA THR A 226 -9.59 7.39 25.80
C THR A 226 -8.12 7.78 25.81
N GLY A 227 -7.32 7.23 24.89
CA GLY A 227 -5.90 7.54 24.76
C GLY A 227 -5.27 6.86 23.55
N LEU A 228 -4.05 7.25 23.26
CA LEU A 228 -3.25 6.80 22.13
C LEU A 228 -2.65 5.39 22.32
N GLY A 229 -2.71 4.83 23.53
CA GLY A 229 -2.11 3.52 23.81
C GLY A 229 -0.60 3.51 23.56
N ALA A 230 -0.16 2.73 22.56
CA ALA A 230 1.26 2.61 22.22
C ALA A 230 1.77 3.70 21.24
N LEU A 231 0.90 4.55 20.69
CA LEU A 231 1.31 5.58 19.75
C LEU A 231 2.01 6.74 20.47
N ALA A 232 3.17 7.14 19.96
CA ALA A 232 3.89 8.33 20.39
C ALA A 232 3.51 9.53 19.52
N ARG A 233 3.14 10.64 20.16
CA ARG A 233 2.75 11.89 19.49
C ARG A 233 3.67 13.02 19.94
N VAL A 234 4.06 13.87 19.00
CA VAL A 234 4.63 15.19 19.25
C VAL A 234 3.82 16.22 18.48
N TRP A 235 3.75 17.43 19.00
CA TRP A 235 3.05 18.54 18.36
C TRP A 235 3.85 19.84 18.46
N GLU A 236 3.67 20.67 17.46
CA GLU A 236 4.15 22.04 17.42
C GLU A 236 3.13 22.95 18.09
N ASP A 237 3.59 24.06 18.68
CA ASP A 237 2.74 25.17 19.08
C ASP A 237 3.45 26.47 18.69
N SER A 238 3.06 27.03 17.58
CA SER A 238 3.61 28.28 17.02
C SER A 238 2.81 29.52 17.38
N THR A 239 1.71 29.39 18.15
CA THR A 239 0.89 30.52 18.55
C THR A 239 1.61 31.46 19.50
N THR A 240 1.38 32.75 19.33
CA THR A 240 2.03 33.82 20.10
C THR A 240 1.15 34.35 21.22
N ILE A 241 -0.18 34.34 21.08
CA ILE A 241 -1.15 34.84 22.06
C ILE A 241 -1.50 33.78 23.10
N GLY A 242 -1.49 32.50 22.72
CA GLY A 242 -1.67 31.38 23.67
C GLY A 242 -0.56 31.30 24.72
N GLY A 243 0.55 31.92 24.44
CA GLY A 243 1.72 32.01 25.29
C GLY A 243 1.66 32.95 26.48
N ILE A 244 0.60 32.94 27.25
CA ILE A 244 0.75 33.26 28.68
C ILE A 244 1.57 32.13 29.38
N GLY A 245 2.41 31.47 28.66
CA GLY A 245 3.23 30.37 29.15
C GLY A 245 4.47 30.05 28.33
N GLY A 246 4.75 30.72 27.25
CA GLY A 246 5.92 30.50 26.38
C GLY A 246 5.53 30.00 25.02
N ALA A 247 6.28 30.43 24.01
CA ALA A 247 6.21 29.84 22.69
C ALA A 247 6.50 28.34 22.80
N GLY A 248 5.60 27.51 22.26
CA GLY A 248 5.87 26.09 22.06
C GLY A 248 7.10 25.90 21.17
N SER A 249 7.66 24.73 21.17
CA SER A 249 8.81 24.43 20.31
C SER A 249 8.34 24.29 18.86
N ALA A 250 8.92 25.09 17.97
CA ALA A 250 8.74 24.90 16.53
C ALA A 250 9.39 23.59 16.09
N ILE A 251 8.74 22.87 15.18
CA ILE A 251 9.23 21.62 14.59
C ILE A 251 9.77 21.93 13.20
N GLY A 252 11.07 21.76 12.99
CA GLY A 252 11.71 21.92 11.69
C GLY A 252 11.74 20.62 10.86
N SER A 253 12.15 20.72 9.61
CA SER A 253 12.27 19.56 8.71
C SER A 253 13.18 18.46 9.26
N ASN A 254 14.31 18.83 9.89
CA ASN A 254 15.23 17.86 10.52
C ASN A 254 14.60 17.17 11.73
N ASP A 255 13.74 17.87 12.46
CA ASP A 255 13.05 17.30 13.62
C ASP A 255 12.02 16.26 13.16
N VAL A 256 11.26 16.51 12.07
CA VAL A 256 10.35 15.52 11.46
C VAL A 256 11.10 14.24 11.10
N VAL A 257 12.25 14.37 10.39
CA VAL A 257 13.08 13.20 10.05
C VAL A 257 13.53 12.45 11.31
N SER A 258 13.99 13.18 12.35
CA SER A 258 14.51 12.60 13.58
C SER A 258 13.42 11.91 14.39
N TYR A 259 12.24 12.50 14.49
CA TYR A 259 11.10 11.94 15.19
C TYR A 259 10.65 10.64 14.55
N PHE A 260 10.45 10.61 13.22
CA PHE A 260 10.03 9.40 12.53
C PHE A 260 11.10 8.29 12.57
N ALA A 261 12.38 8.63 12.38
CA ALA A 261 13.47 7.67 12.52
C ALA A 261 13.63 7.15 13.95
N GLY A 262 13.23 7.95 14.95
CA GLY A 262 13.23 7.58 16.37
C GLY A 262 12.00 6.80 16.84
N GLY A 263 11.03 6.53 15.94
CA GLY A 263 9.81 5.77 16.27
C GLY A 263 8.64 6.61 16.77
N THR A 264 8.67 7.95 16.61
CA THR A 264 7.48 8.79 16.82
C THR A 264 6.47 8.49 15.72
N ASN A 265 5.21 8.26 16.11
CA ASN A 265 4.14 7.87 15.18
C ASN A 265 3.44 9.07 14.57
N ILE A 266 3.13 10.08 15.39
CA ILE A 266 2.34 11.25 15.01
C ILE A 266 3.18 12.51 15.23
N VAL A 267 3.31 13.32 14.18
CA VAL A 267 3.93 14.65 14.23
C VAL A 267 2.89 15.66 13.76
N ASP A 268 2.25 16.35 14.70
CA ASP A 268 1.25 17.36 14.42
C ASP A 268 1.90 18.73 14.28
N LEU A 269 1.71 19.34 13.12
CA LEU A 269 2.38 20.56 12.69
C LEU A 269 1.42 21.76 12.70
N ASP A 270 1.96 22.93 12.97
CA ASP A 270 1.32 24.22 12.71
C ASP A 270 1.69 24.75 11.31
N GLN A 271 0.93 25.71 10.82
CA GLN A 271 1.16 26.42 9.54
C GLN A 271 1.34 25.50 8.35
N LEU A 272 0.61 24.37 8.32
CA LEU A 272 0.68 23.40 7.23
C LEU A 272 0.15 23.99 5.91
N HIS A 273 0.97 23.94 4.84
CA HIS A 273 0.60 24.43 3.51
C HIS A 273 1.36 23.66 2.41
N GLN A 274 0.89 23.73 1.16
CA GLN A 274 1.42 22.95 0.03
C GLN A 274 2.91 23.15 -0.28
N ASN A 275 3.53 24.23 0.19
CA ASN A 275 4.96 24.50 0.01
C ASN A 275 5.77 24.26 1.30
N ASP A 276 5.20 23.58 2.29
CA ASP A 276 5.89 23.30 3.53
C ASP A 276 6.98 22.22 3.32
N ALA A 277 8.23 22.62 3.57
CA ALA A 277 9.38 21.72 3.43
C ALA A 277 9.32 20.49 4.38
N ARG A 278 8.53 20.57 5.45
CA ARG A 278 8.34 19.47 6.39
C ARG A 278 7.54 18.31 5.78
N LEU A 279 6.68 18.58 4.78
CA LEU A 279 6.00 17.54 4.01
C LEU A 279 7.00 16.71 3.18
N ALA A 280 7.98 17.38 2.55
CA ALA A 280 9.07 16.66 1.88
C ALA A 280 9.97 15.90 2.87
N ALA A 281 10.21 16.45 4.06
CA ALA A 281 10.98 15.80 5.11
C ALA A 281 10.29 14.55 5.70
N ALA A 282 8.96 14.49 5.65
CA ALA A 282 8.18 13.33 6.07
C ALA A 282 8.29 12.13 5.11
N ILE A 283 8.79 12.35 3.91
CA ILE A 283 9.11 11.25 2.98
C ILE A 283 10.40 10.59 3.47
N TRP A 284 10.31 9.36 3.96
CA TRP A 284 11.45 8.57 4.42
C TRP A 284 11.87 7.51 3.41
N SER A 285 11.06 7.22 2.41
CA SER A 285 11.28 6.22 1.35
C SER A 285 12.10 6.79 0.19
N TRP A 286 11.47 7.28 -0.85
CA TRP A 286 12.07 7.71 -2.10
C TRP A 286 12.99 8.94 -1.97
N ASP A 287 14.05 9.00 -2.77
CA ASP A 287 14.89 10.20 -2.91
C ASP A 287 14.16 11.30 -3.69
N ALA A 288 14.71 12.51 -3.71
CA ALA A 288 14.05 13.65 -4.33
C ALA A 288 13.87 13.44 -5.85
N ASN A 289 12.63 13.55 -6.31
CA ASN A 289 12.15 13.29 -7.66
C ASN A 289 12.16 11.81 -8.10
N GLU A 290 12.38 10.87 -7.19
CA GLU A 290 12.17 9.44 -7.43
C GLU A 290 10.76 8.99 -6.98
N PRO A 291 10.21 7.93 -7.58
CA PRO A 291 10.69 7.20 -8.75
C PRO A 291 10.57 8.04 -10.03
N ASN A 292 11.55 7.94 -10.94
CA ASN A 292 11.60 8.79 -12.14
C ASN A 292 11.55 8.02 -13.48
N ASN A 293 11.62 6.67 -13.45
CA ASN A 293 11.62 5.76 -14.59
C ASN A 293 12.58 6.20 -15.70
N SER A 294 13.83 6.49 -15.37
CA SER A 294 14.82 6.99 -16.32
C SER A 294 15.08 5.96 -17.43
N GLY A 295 14.82 6.38 -18.65
CA GLY A 295 14.96 5.50 -19.83
C GLY A 295 13.80 4.53 -20.04
N ASP A 296 12.66 4.72 -19.37
CA ASP A 296 11.43 3.92 -19.45
C ASP A 296 11.67 2.42 -19.14
N ASN A 297 12.52 2.11 -18.14
CA ASN A 297 12.87 0.74 -17.78
C ASN A 297 13.38 0.57 -16.33
N GLU A 298 13.07 1.48 -15.44
CA GLU A 298 13.43 1.43 -14.02
C GLU A 298 12.20 1.08 -13.19
N ASP A 299 11.94 -0.20 -13.01
CA ASP A 299 10.70 -0.71 -12.41
C ASP A 299 10.93 -1.34 -11.03
N CYS A 300 12.15 -1.35 -10.48
CA CYS A 300 12.50 -2.03 -9.24
C CYS A 300 13.19 -1.10 -8.24
N ALA A 301 12.72 -1.09 -6.98
CA ALA A 301 13.24 -0.21 -5.97
C ALA A 301 14.58 -0.68 -5.38
N VAL A 302 15.51 0.25 -5.19
CA VAL A 302 16.80 0.06 -4.55
C VAL A 302 17.02 1.09 -3.44
N GLN A 303 17.47 0.67 -2.24
CA GLN A 303 17.90 1.61 -1.21
C GLN A 303 19.37 1.99 -1.40
N HIS A 304 19.65 3.27 -1.65
CA HIS A 304 20.99 3.83 -1.79
C HIS A 304 21.70 4.12 -0.45
N GLY A 305 22.97 4.58 -0.52
CA GLY A 305 23.83 4.85 0.63
C GLY A 305 23.29 5.88 1.62
N ASN A 306 22.50 6.85 1.15
CA ASN A 306 21.83 7.83 2.00
C ASN A 306 20.60 7.27 2.76
N GLY A 307 20.17 6.03 2.45
CA GLY A 307 18.97 5.40 3.00
C GLY A 307 17.68 5.73 2.25
N ARG A 308 17.76 6.53 1.18
CA ARG A 308 16.65 6.84 0.29
C ARG A 308 16.58 5.84 -0.86
N TRP A 309 15.43 5.74 -1.47
CA TRP A 309 15.15 4.79 -2.54
C TRP A 309 15.23 5.45 -3.91
N ASN A 310 15.62 4.68 -4.88
CA ASN A 310 15.61 4.98 -6.30
C ASN A 310 14.94 3.82 -7.03
N ASP A 311 14.28 4.08 -8.15
CA ASP A 311 13.94 3.02 -9.10
C ASP A 311 15.15 2.72 -9.98
N ASP A 312 15.32 1.46 -10.35
CA ASP A 312 16.43 1.02 -11.18
C ASP A 312 15.98 -0.17 -12.06
N ASN A 313 16.76 -0.45 -13.10
CA ASN A 313 16.50 -1.57 -13.99
C ASN A 313 16.59 -2.89 -13.23
N CYS A 314 15.50 -3.68 -13.20
CA CYS A 314 15.40 -4.94 -12.47
C CYS A 314 16.46 -5.98 -12.86
N GLY A 315 17.11 -5.84 -14.03
CA GLY A 315 18.23 -6.68 -14.50
C GLY A 315 19.57 -6.34 -13.91
N ASN A 316 19.72 -5.21 -13.21
CA ASN A 316 20.95 -4.85 -12.53
C ASN A 316 21.22 -5.79 -11.35
N ALA A 317 22.48 -5.86 -10.92
CA ALA A 317 22.90 -6.80 -9.88
C ALA A 317 23.23 -6.07 -8.57
N TYR A 318 22.40 -6.27 -7.54
CA TYR A 318 22.61 -5.80 -6.17
C TYR A 318 22.44 -6.93 -5.17
N PHE A 319 22.85 -6.71 -3.94
CA PHE A 319 22.44 -7.52 -2.78
C PHE A 319 20.98 -7.23 -2.43
N PHE A 320 20.38 -8.08 -1.61
CA PHE A 320 18.96 -8.01 -1.28
C PHE A 320 18.72 -7.66 0.19
N ALA A 321 17.71 -6.85 0.44
CA ALA A 321 17.21 -6.55 1.77
C ALA A 321 16.38 -7.72 2.28
N CYS A 322 16.86 -8.43 3.29
CA CYS A 322 16.23 -9.61 3.86
C CYS A 322 15.77 -9.32 5.29
N GLU A 323 14.48 -9.39 5.53
CA GLU A 323 13.87 -9.20 6.85
C GLU A 323 13.63 -10.55 7.51
N ASN A 324 13.95 -10.67 8.78
CA ASN A 324 13.60 -11.85 9.58
C ASN A 324 12.15 -11.73 10.06
N SER A 325 11.27 -12.59 9.60
CA SER A 325 9.82 -12.55 9.86
C SER A 325 9.42 -12.72 11.34
N ASN A 326 10.32 -13.27 12.18
CA ASN A 326 10.05 -13.46 13.60
C ASN A 326 10.50 -12.27 14.46
N SER A 327 11.58 -11.58 14.05
CA SER A 327 12.20 -10.52 14.85
C SER A 327 12.09 -9.12 14.23
N GLY A 328 11.74 -9.00 12.94
CA GLY A 328 11.77 -7.76 12.18
C GLY A 328 13.20 -7.23 11.90
N ASN A 329 14.23 -8.00 12.22
CA ASN A 329 15.62 -7.57 12.01
C ASN A 329 16.03 -7.73 10.54
N TRP A 330 16.75 -6.74 10.05
CA TRP A 330 17.30 -6.74 8.70
C TRP A 330 18.65 -7.45 8.61
N SER A 331 18.81 -8.23 7.56
CA SER A 331 20.08 -8.81 7.10
C SER A 331 20.21 -8.59 5.60
N ILE A 332 21.46 -8.62 5.13
CA ILE A 332 21.72 -8.48 3.70
C ILE A 332 22.11 -9.84 3.14
N SER A 333 21.62 -10.18 1.94
CA SER A 333 21.96 -11.44 1.27
C SER A 333 23.47 -11.63 1.10
N SER A 334 23.92 -12.88 0.95
CA SER A 334 25.33 -13.20 0.69
C SER A 334 25.71 -13.16 -0.80
N ALA A 335 24.72 -13.12 -1.69
CA ALA A 335 24.88 -13.10 -3.15
C ALA A 335 24.28 -11.85 -3.76
N ILE A 336 24.79 -11.44 -4.92
CA ILE A 336 24.23 -10.40 -5.78
C ILE A 336 23.56 -11.06 -6.98
N ASP A 337 22.43 -10.51 -7.42
CA ASP A 337 21.72 -10.93 -8.63
C ASP A 337 20.74 -9.84 -9.08
N SER A 338 20.01 -10.09 -10.16
CA SER A 338 18.86 -9.31 -10.60
C SER A 338 17.75 -9.36 -9.55
N TRP A 339 16.87 -8.36 -9.56
CA TRP A 339 15.84 -8.17 -8.53
C TRP A 339 14.98 -9.42 -8.30
N GLY A 340 14.63 -10.16 -9.36
CA GLY A 340 13.78 -11.36 -9.30
C GLY A 340 14.36 -12.52 -8.49
N ALA A 341 15.65 -12.52 -8.19
CA ALA A 341 16.28 -13.54 -7.37
C ALA A 341 16.13 -13.29 -5.85
N GLY A 342 15.49 -12.18 -5.43
CA GLY A 342 15.46 -11.74 -4.04
C GLY A 342 14.90 -12.75 -3.06
N ALA A 343 13.81 -13.43 -3.40
CA ALA A 343 13.20 -14.44 -2.55
C ALA A 343 14.16 -15.60 -2.23
N LEU A 344 14.88 -16.10 -3.26
CA LEU A 344 15.87 -17.17 -3.11
C LEU A 344 17.12 -16.72 -2.33
N ALA A 345 17.58 -15.49 -2.60
CA ALA A 345 18.75 -14.93 -1.94
C ALA A 345 18.53 -14.74 -0.43
N CYS A 346 17.31 -14.34 -0.03
CA CYS A 346 16.94 -14.21 1.38
C CYS A 346 16.68 -15.56 2.05
N ASP A 347 16.03 -16.51 1.36
CA ASP A 347 15.84 -17.87 1.88
C ASP A 347 17.16 -18.61 2.15
N ALA A 348 18.22 -18.30 1.41
CA ALA A 348 19.56 -18.82 1.64
C ALA A 348 20.17 -18.39 2.99
N LEU A 349 19.67 -17.33 3.65
CA LEU A 349 20.06 -16.93 5.01
C LEU A 349 19.34 -17.76 6.09
N GLY A 350 18.22 -18.40 5.74
CA GLY A 350 17.37 -19.21 6.60
C GLY A 350 15.90 -19.02 6.27
N SER A 351 15.06 -20.01 6.58
CA SER A 351 13.62 -20.02 6.25
C SER A 351 12.81 -18.86 6.87
N ASP A 352 13.38 -18.21 7.90
CA ASP A 352 12.74 -17.07 8.56
C ASP A 352 13.04 -15.73 7.88
N PHE A 353 13.94 -15.72 6.89
CA PHE A 353 14.24 -14.51 6.13
C PHE A 353 13.41 -14.42 4.86
N GLN A 354 12.93 -13.24 4.58
CA GLN A 354 12.16 -12.93 3.38
C GLN A 354 12.70 -11.69 2.68
N PHE A 355 12.65 -11.65 1.35
CA PHE A 355 12.90 -10.46 0.58
C PHE A 355 11.80 -9.45 0.91
N SER A 356 12.17 -8.28 1.42
CA SER A 356 11.22 -7.34 2.01
C SER A 356 11.54 -5.88 1.66
N VAL A 357 10.65 -5.00 2.07
CA VAL A 357 10.76 -3.56 1.94
C VAL A 357 10.41 -2.90 3.29
N PRO A 358 11.13 -1.86 3.73
CA PRO A 358 10.77 -1.12 4.93
C PRO A 358 9.36 -0.52 4.83
N THR A 359 8.62 -0.57 5.93
CA THR A 359 7.24 -0.08 5.99
C THR A 359 7.09 1.24 6.75
N ASN A 360 8.12 1.68 7.45
CA ASN A 360 8.17 2.95 8.17
C ASN A 360 9.61 3.50 8.24
N SER A 361 9.76 4.72 8.73
CA SER A 361 11.06 5.42 8.79
C SER A 361 12.07 4.74 9.71
N GLN A 362 11.63 4.23 10.88
CA GLN A 362 12.51 3.53 11.81
C GLN A 362 13.05 2.23 11.20
N ASP A 363 12.18 1.50 10.52
CA ASP A 363 12.48 0.28 9.81
C ASP A 363 13.45 0.54 8.64
N ASN A 364 13.21 1.60 7.86
CA ASN A 364 14.10 2.05 6.79
C ASN A 364 15.50 2.44 7.32
N GLN A 365 15.57 3.07 8.49
CA GLN A 365 16.85 3.38 9.14
C GLN A 365 17.56 2.13 9.66
N ALA A 366 16.81 1.11 10.12
CA ALA A 366 17.36 -0.18 10.53
C ALA A 366 18.01 -0.92 9.34
N LEU A 367 17.32 -0.96 8.19
CA LEU A 367 17.88 -1.50 6.95
C LEU A 367 19.13 -0.75 6.50
N LYS A 368 19.09 0.60 6.51
CA LYS A 368 20.28 1.42 6.20
C LYS A 368 21.47 1.03 7.06
N THR A 369 21.25 0.86 8.37
CA THR A 369 22.29 0.46 9.32
C THR A 369 22.84 -0.94 9.02
N ALA A 370 22.00 -1.90 8.68
CA ALA A 370 22.41 -3.25 8.29
C ALA A 370 23.26 -3.22 7.01
N LYS A 371 22.85 -2.46 6.00
CA LYS A 371 23.56 -2.25 4.74
C LYS A 371 24.94 -1.59 4.96
N GLU A 372 25.00 -0.52 5.76
CA GLU A 372 26.25 0.17 6.10
C GLU A 372 27.21 -0.76 6.86
N SER A 373 26.69 -1.57 7.78
CA SER A 373 27.48 -2.56 8.53
C SER A 373 28.06 -3.65 7.61
N ALA A 374 27.39 -3.97 6.51
CA ALA A 374 27.89 -4.85 5.47
C ALA A 374 28.85 -4.15 4.49
N GLY A 375 29.07 -2.83 4.61
CA GLY A 375 29.94 -2.05 3.74
C GLY A 375 29.40 -1.82 2.33
N LEU A 376 28.07 -1.83 2.17
CA LEU A 376 27.39 -1.78 0.86
C LEU A 376 26.81 -0.40 0.58
N ALA A 377 26.82 -0.02 -0.70
CA ALA A 377 26.27 1.26 -1.16
C ALA A 377 24.77 1.15 -1.51
N ALA A 378 24.30 -0.01 -1.96
CA ALA A 378 22.94 -0.21 -2.41
C ALA A 378 22.47 -1.65 -2.18
N VAL A 379 21.13 -1.82 -2.00
CA VAL A 379 20.46 -3.12 -1.87
C VAL A 379 19.09 -3.07 -2.52
N TRP A 380 18.67 -4.14 -3.19
CA TRP A 380 17.33 -4.32 -3.70
C TRP A 380 16.30 -4.33 -2.56
N LEU A 381 15.14 -3.71 -2.80
CA LEU A 381 13.94 -3.77 -1.98
C LEU A 381 12.86 -4.57 -2.69
N ASN A 382 12.03 -5.28 -1.96
CA ASN A 382 10.87 -5.98 -2.54
C ASN A 382 9.73 -4.99 -2.83
N HIS A 383 9.95 -4.12 -3.80
CA HIS A 383 8.99 -3.10 -4.22
C HIS A 383 9.18 -2.81 -5.70
N ASP A 384 8.13 -2.95 -6.50
CA ASP A 384 8.20 -2.82 -7.96
C ASP A 384 6.89 -2.31 -8.57
N ASP A 385 6.97 -1.70 -9.76
CA ASP A 385 5.80 -1.26 -10.53
C ASP A 385 5.76 -1.83 -11.97
N ARG A 386 6.47 -2.95 -12.20
CA ARG A 386 6.52 -3.68 -13.47
C ARG A 386 5.16 -4.02 -14.06
N ALA A 387 4.14 -4.23 -13.21
CA ALA A 387 2.79 -4.55 -13.67
C ALA A 387 2.07 -3.34 -14.28
N ALA A 388 2.36 -2.15 -13.78
CA ALA A 388 1.79 -0.90 -14.28
C ALA A 388 2.62 0.27 -13.74
N GLU A 389 3.23 1.02 -14.62
CA GLU A 389 4.04 2.20 -14.34
C GLU A 389 3.39 3.13 -13.31
N GLY A 390 4.13 3.47 -12.26
CA GLY A 390 3.69 4.30 -11.13
C GLY A 390 2.77 3.57 -10.13
N SER A 391 2.46 2.29 -10.35
CA SER A 391 1.63 1.46 -9.45
C SER A 391 2.51 0.51 -8.64
N TRP A 392 3.28 1.07 -7.73
CA TRP A 392 4.24 0.37 -6.89
C TRP A 392 3.58 -0.66 -5.97
N THR A 393 4.07 -1.89 -6.00
CA THR A 393 3.54 -3.03 -5.24
C THR A 393 4.64 -3.78 -4.51
N ILE A 394 4.26 -4.55 -3.50
CA ILE A 394 5.14 -5.51 -2.83
C ILE A 394 4.84 -6.88 -3.44
N THR A 395 5.83 -7.47 -4.10
CA THR A 395 5.68 -8.82 -4.65
C THR A 395 5.65 -9.85 -3.51
N SER A 396 4.80 -10.88 -3.64
CA SER A 396 4.78 -11.97 -2.67
C SER A 396 6.19 -12.55 -2.49
N SER A 397 6.62 -12.73 -1.26
CA SER A 397 7.93 -13.32 -0.94
C SER A 397 8.10 -14.76 -1.45
N ASP A 398 7.03 -15.37 -1.94
CA ASP A 398 7.00 -16.72 -2.51
C ASP A 398 7.09 -16.70 -4.04
N ASP A 399 6.99 -15.53 -4.68
CA ASP A 399 7.12 -15.37 -6.13
C ASP A 399 8.59 -15.17 -6.50
N VAL A 400 9.04 -15.94 -7.49
CA VAL A 400 10.37 -15.82 -8.09
C VAL A 400 10.20 -15.66 -9.59
N PHE A 401 10.92 -14.75 -10.20
CA PHE A 401 10.86 -14.62 -11.66
C PHE A 401 12.26 -14.49 -12.31
N TYR A 402 12.31 -14.76 -13.59
CA TYR A 402 13.52 -14.75 -14.40
C TYR A 402 13.27 -14.01 -15.70
N ILE A 403 14.20 -13.12 -16.04
CA ILE A 403 14.13 -12.31 -17.26
C ILE A 403 14.58 -13.16 -18.46
N ALA A 404 13.93 -13.00 -19.60
CA ALA A 404 14.29 -13.65 -20.85
C ALA A 404 15.74 -13.36 -21.24
N GLY A 405 16.48 -14.41 -21.62
CA GLY A 405 17.90 -14.35 -21.96
C GLY A 405 18.87 -14.57 -20.79
N ALA A 406 18.42 -14.52 -19.55
CA ALA A 406 19.26 -14.69 -18.36
C ALA A 406 19.22 -16.10 -17.76
N LEU A 407 18.24 -16.94 -18.12
CA LEU A 407 18.01 -18.23 -17.49
C LEU A 407 18.33 -19.40 -18.41
N SER A 408 19.18 -20.32 -17.91
CA SER A 408 19.44 -21.64 -18.52
C SER A 408 19.57 -22.70 -17.44
N LEU A 409 18.98 -23.87 -17.63
CA LEU A 409 19.13 -25.03 -16.76
C LEU A 409 19.66 -26.22 -17.53
N SER A 410 20.79 -26.75 -17.11
CA SER A 410 21.32 -28.03 -17.58
C SER A 410 20.59 -29.19 -16.92
N SER A 411 20.77 -30.39 -17.48
CA SER A 411 20.22 -31.64 -16.92
C SER A 411 20.61 -31.82 -15.45
N GLY A 412 19.61 -31.96 -14.59
CA GLY A 412 19.72 -32.08 -13.13
C GLY A 412 19.60 -30.77 -12.35
N GLU A 413 19.73 -29.62 -13.02
CA GLU A 413 19.62 -28.31 -12.38
C GLU A 413 18.14 -27.90 -12.19
N SER A 414 17.93 -27.01 -11.24
CA SER A 414 16.61 -26.50 -10.88
C SER A 414 16.65 -25.06 -10.40
N ILE A 415 15.52 -24.38 -10.55
CA ILE A 415 15.22 -23.06 -10.01
C ILE A 415 13.90 -23.12 -9.26
N GLY A 416 13.67 -22.23 -8.33
CA GLY A 416 12.40 -22.17 -7.62
C GLY A 416 12.40 -21.28 -6.42
N GLY A 417 11.28 -21.27 -5.70
CA GLY A 417 11.02 -20.55 -4.47
C GLY A 417 10.55 -21.50 -3.35
N LYS A 418 9.94 -20.91 -2.31
CA LYS A 418 9.45 -21.66 -1.13
C LYS A 418 8.34 -22.65 -1.46
N THR A 419 7.58 -22.41 -2.52
CA THR A 419 6.38 -23.20 -2.85
C THR A 419 6.51 -23.99 -4.16
N ARG A 420 7.46 -23.65 -5.02
CA ARG A 420 7.63 -24.25 -6.37
C ARG A 420 9.10 -24.46 -6.74
N LEU A 421 9.34 -25.55 -7.46
CA LEU A 421 10.64 -25.91 -8.04
C LEU A 421 10.46 -26.29 -9.50
N LEU A 422 11.07 -25.57 -10.43
CA LEU A 422 11.17 -25.94 -11.84
C LEU A 422 12.51 -26.64 -12.07
N LYS A 423 12.48 -27.89 -12.53
CA LYS A 423 13.68 -28.72 -12.65
C LYS A 423 13.81 -29.31 -14.04
N MET A 424 15.02 -29.20 -14.58
CA MET A 424 15.40 -29.95 -15.77
C MET A 424 15.87 -31.35 -15.35
N GLU A 425 15.00 -32.34 -15.45
CA GLU A 425 15.32 -33.70 -15.01
C GLU A 425 16.41 -34.37 -15.88
N PRO A 426 17.21 -35.32 -15.32
CA PRO A 426 18.22 -36.04 -16.09
C PRO A 426 17.67 -36.82 -17.27
N ASN A 427 16.39 -37.16 -17.28
CA ASN A 427 15.70 -37.83 -18.39
C ASN A 427 15.19 -36.86 -19.48
N CYS A 428 15.62 -35.59 -19.44
CA CYS A 428 15.22 -34.53 -20.36
C CYS A 428 13.79 -33.98 -20.18
N ASN A 429 13.11 -34.28 -19.08
CA ASN A 429 11.80 -33.70 -18.81
C ASN A 429 11.95 -32.42 -17.98
N LEU A 430 11.34 -31.34 -18.42
CA LEU A 430 11.22 -30.13 -17.59
C LEU A 430 9.96 -30.28 -16.74
N VAL A 431 10.12 -30.25 -15.42
CA VAL A 431 9.03 -30.53 -14.47
C VAL A 431 8.91 -29.41 -13.44
N LEU A 432 7.68 -28.95 -13.22
CA LEU A 432 7.34 -28.06 -12.09
C LEU A 432 6.85 -28.92 -10.93
N TYR A 433 7.49 -28.78 -9.79
CA TYR A 433 7.15 -29.49 -8.55
C TYR A 433 6.54 -28.55 -7.52
N SER A 434 5.69 -29.08 -6.63
CA SER A 434 5.36 -28.40 -5.40
C SER A 434 6.53 -28.47 -4.42
N VAL A 435 6.67 -27.46 -3.58
CA VAL A 435 7.59 -27.45 -2.44
C VAL A 435 6.77 -27.09 -1.19
N SER A 436 7.03 -27.78 -0.08
CA SER A 436 6.42 -27.48 1.21
C SER A 436 7.45 -27.72 2.31
N ASN A 437 7.72 -26.71 3.13
CA ASN A 437 8.74 -26.77 4.19
C ASN A 437 10.11 -27.27 3.69
N GLY A 438 10.54 -26.78 2.51
CA GLY A 438 11.82 -27.19 1.90
C GLY A 438 11.85 -28.60 1.30
N VAL A 439 10.72 -29.32 1.32
CA VAL A 439 10.62 -30.70 0.77
C VAL A 439 9.94 -30.65 -0.60
N THR A 440 10.61 -31.18 -1.62
CA THR A 440 10.04 -31.34 -2.95
C THR A 440 8.92 -32.37 -2.95
N GLY A 441 7.72 -31.95 -3.33
CA GLY A 441 6.54 -32.79 -3.44
C GLY A 441 6.31 -33.39 -4.83
N GLY A 442 5.06 -33.62 -5.17
CA GLY A 442 4.67 -34.18 -6.47
C GLY A 442 4.88 -33.20 -7.63
N GLY A 443 5.13 -33.75 -8.85
CA GLY A 443 5.13 -32.96 -10.08
C GLY A 443 3.74 -32.42 -10.39
N LEU A 444 3.69 -31.12 -10.64
CA LEU A 444 2.45 -30.37 -10.93
C LEU A 444 2.22 -30.21 -12.42
N TRP A 445 3.30 -30.02 -13.18
CA TRP A 445 3.31 -29.88 -14.64
C TRP A 445 4.60 -30.47 -15.20
N ALA A 446 4.59 -30.91 -16.43
CA ALA A 446 5.77 -31.38 -17.16
C ALA A 446 5.67 -31.06 -18.65
N SER A 447 6.85 -30.84 -19.28
CA SER A 447 6.98 -30.59 -20.73
C SER A 447 6.66 -31.80 -21.61
N GLY A 448 6.64 -33.02 -21.03
CA GLY A 448 6.42 -34.27 -21.78
C GLY A 448 7.62 -34.71 -22.61
N THR A 449 8.82 -34.26 -22.30
CA THR A 449 10.05 -34.56 -23.04
C THR A 449 10.88 -35.70 -22.45
N ALA A 450 10.33 -36.43 -21.47
CA ALA A 450 11.02 -37.52 -20.80
C ALA A 450 11.56 -38.59 -21.80
N ASN A 451 12.86 -38.88 -21.69
CA ASN A 451 13.57 -39.90 -22.49
C ASN A 451 13.55 -39.68 -24.00
N LEU A 452 13.18 -38.46 -24.47
CA LEU A 452 13.24 -38.15 -25.91
C LEU A 452 14.67 -37.83 -26.39
N ASP A 453 15.58 -37.50 -25.45
CA ASP A 453 16.98 -37.20 -25.74
C ASP A 453 17.85 -37.38 -24.48
N SER A 454 19.12 -36.99 -24.55
CA SER A 454 20.07 -36.96 -23.41
C SER A 454 20.86 -35.64 -23.47
N GLY A 455 21.39 -35.18 -22.31
CA GLY A 455 22.17 -33.96 -22.23
C GLY A 455 21.36 -32.69 -22.54
N CYS A 456 20.11 -32.68 -22.14
CA CYS A 456 19.17 -31.62 -22.46
C CYS A 456 19.40 -30.36 -21.61
N GLN A 457 19.00 -29.23 -22.18
CA GLN A 457 18.97 -27.94 -21.50
C GLN A 457 17.58 -27.28 -21.65
N MET A 458 17.15 -26.60 -20.63
CA MET A 458 16.10 -25.60 -20.71
C MET A 458 16.74 -24.22 -20.85
N ASN A 459 16.24 -23.41 -21.78
CA ASN A 459 16.68 -22.04 -21.98
C ASN A 459 15.44 -21.12 -22.07
N PHE A 460 15.43 -20.08 -21.25
CA PHE A 460 14.49 -18.98 -21.44
C PHE A 460 15.18 -17.93 -22.32
N GLN A 461 14.89 -17.99 -23.61
CA GLN A 461 15.61 -17.25 -24.66
C GLN A 461 15.28 -15.75 -24.62
N ALA A 462 16.20 -14.91 -25.10
CA ALA A 462 16.03 -13.45 -25.13
C ALA A 462 14.81 -12.98 -25.96
N ASP A 463 14.27 -13.84 -26.85
CA ASP A 463 13.04 -13.59 -27.59
C ASP A 463 11.75 -13.93 -26.81
N GLY A 464 11.88 -14.26 -25.53
CA GLY A 464 10.76 -14.59 -24.63
C GLY A 464 10.28 -16.04 -24.72
N ASN A 465 10.94 -16.92 -25.48
CA ASN A 465 10.54 -18.31 -25.61
C ASN A 465 11.24 -19.22 -24.60
N LEU A 466 10.48 -19.99 -23.82
CA LEU A 466 11.03 -21.04 -22.97
C LEU A 466 11.15 -22.33 -23.78
N VAL A 467 12.37 -22.84 -23.94
CA VAL A 467 12.66 -23.96 -24.86
C VAL A 467 13.44 -25.05 -24.12
N VAL A 468 13.02 -26.31 -24.29
CA VAL A 468 13.84 -27.50 -23.95
C VAL A 468 14.51 -27.99 -25.20
N THR A 469 15.86 -28.04 -25.21
CA THR A 469 16.68 -28.56 -26.30
C THR A 469 17.34 -29.88 -25.91
N GLY A 470 17.45 -30.81 -26.81
CA GLY A 470 18.26 -32.02 -26.63
C GLY A 470 19.76 -31.73 -26.71
N GLY A 471 20.62 -32.69 -26.32
CA GLY A 471 22.07 -32.57 -26.34
C GLY A 471 22.69 -32.26 -27.71
N THR A 472 21.95 -32.49 -28.82
CA THR A 472 22.33 -32.08 -30.18
C THR A 472 21.85 -30.67 -30.54
N GLY A 473 21.24 -29.93 -29.60
CA GLY A 473 20.70 -28.59 -29.82
C GLY A 473 19.34 -28.55 -30.51
N GLN A 474 18.70 -29.71 -30.77
CA GLN A 474 17.37 -29.74 -31.38
C GLN A 474 16.28 -29.44 -30.35
N PRO A 475 15.31 -28.54 -30.64
CA PRO A 475 14.21 -28.25 -29.73
C PRO A 475 13.32 -29.51 -29.57
N ARG A 476 12.96 -29.79 -28.32
CA ARG A 476 12.07 -30.89 -27.92
C ARG A 476 10.72 -30.41 -27.46
N TRP A 477 10.70 -29.22 -26.86
CA TRP A 477 9.50 -28.53 -26.42
C TRP A 477 9.76 -27.02 -26.40
N ALA A 478 8.71 -26.22 -26.55
CA ALA A 478 8.76 -24.77 -26.40
C ALA A 478 7.41 -24.24 -25.90
N SER A 479 7.44 -23.15 -25.16
CA SER A 479 6.25 -22.42 -24.70
C SER A 479 5.48 -21.73 -25.85
N GLY A 480 6.15 -21.44 -26.96
CA GLY A 480 5.55 -20.77 -28.12
C GLY A 480 5.42 -19.26 -27.95
N THR A 481 6.20 -18.66 -27.08
CA THR A 481 6.16 -17.23 -26.72
C THR A 481 7.24 -16.39 -27.40
N SER A 482 7.87 -16.92 -28.46
CA SER A 482 8.92 -16.23 -29.23
C SER A 482 8.43 -14.89 -29.82
N GLY A 483 9.35 -13.94 -29.95
CA GLY A 483 9.08 -12.61 -30.50
C GLY A 483 8.64 -11.58 -29.49
N THR A 484 8.75 -11.89 -28.18
CA THR A 484 8.41 -11.01 -27.07
C THR A 484 9.67 -10.54 -26.35
N SER A 485 10.04 -9.28 -26.54
CA SER A 485 11.13 -8.67 -25.75
C SER A 485 10.65 -8.33 -24.34
N GLY A 486 11.57 -8.42 -23.36
CA GLY A 486 11.24 -8.13 -21.96
C GLY A 486 10.27 -9.13 -21.32
N ALA A 487 10.22 -10.38 -21.82
CA ALA A 487 9.39 -11.42 -21.22
C ALA A 487 10.00 -11.92 -19.91
N GLU A 488 9.14 -12.30 -18.97
CA GLU A 488 9.50 -12.81 -17.65
C GLU A 488 8.83 -14.16 -17.37
N LEU A 489 9.59 -15.13 -16.85
CA LEU A 489 9.07 -16.39 -16.33
C LEU A 489 8.88 -16.28 -14.84
N HIS A 490 7.67 -16.30 -14.35
CA HIS A 490 7.31 -16.26 -12.93
C HIS A 490 6.98 -17.66 -12.40
N LEU A 491 7.58 -18.04 -11.28
CA LEU A 491 7.18 -19.16 -10.44
C LEU A 491 6.42 -18.58 -9.25
N GLN A 492 5.09 -18.59 -9.33
CA GLN A 492 4.24 -17.84 -8.41
C GLN A 492 3.95 -18.61 -7.11
N GLY A 493 3.80 -17.88 -6.01
CA GLY A 493 3.44 -18.43 -4.70
C GLY A 493 2.10 -19.17 -4.70
N ASP A 494 1.17 -18.79 -5.59
CA ASP A 494 -0.09 -19.49 -5.82
C ASP A 494 0.06 -20.87 -6.47
N GLY A 495 1.26 -21.15 -6.98
CA GLY A 495 1.60 -22.44 -7.55
C GLY A 495 1.66 -22.51 -9.06
N ASN A 496 1.44 -21.42 -9.75
CA ASN A 496 1.51 -21.36 -11.21
C ASN A 496 2.93 -21.03 -11.68
N ALA A 497 3.30 -21.49 -12.88
CA ALA A 497 4.41 -20.92 -13.62
C ALA A 497 3.83 -20.19 -14.84
N VAL A 498 4.17 -18.91 -15.00
CA VAL A 498 3.59 -18.02 -16.01
C VAL A 498 4.69 -17.28 -16.74
N ILE A 499 4.60 -17.17 -18.07
CA ILE A 499 5.41 -16.24 -18.85
C ILE A 499 4.56 -15.01 -19.14
N TYR A 500 5.03 -13.85 -18.71
CA TYR A 500 4.44 -12.56 -19.01
C TYR A 500 5.24 -11.82 -20.09
N ASN A 501 4.58 -10.94 -20.83
CA ASN A 501 5.29 -9.95 -21.66
C ASN A 501 5.73 -8.75 -20.81
N GLY A 502 6.57 -7.86 -21.36
CA GLY A 502 7.03 -6.65 -20.68
C GLY A 502 5.91 -5.64 -20.28
N ALA A 503 4.66 -5.91 -20.66
CA ALA A 503 3.47 -5.14 -20.27
C ALA A 503 2.61 -5.90 -19.23
N GLY A 504 3.13 -6.96 -18.60
CA GLY A 504 2.45 -7.73 -17.55
C GLY A 504 1.30 -8.64 -18.06
N SER A 505 1.13 -8.82 -19.37
CA SER A 505 0.10 -9.71 -19.88
C SER A 505 0.60 -11.16 -19.98
N PRO A 506 -0.14 -12.18 -19.50
CA PRO A 506 0.28 -13.56 -19.55
C PRO A 506 0.29 -14.08 -21.00
N LEU A 507 1.39 -14.70 -21.39
CA LEU A 507 1.59 -15.31 -22.72
C LEU A 507 1.43 -16.83 -22.68
N TRP A 508 1.89 -17.45 -21.59
CA TRP A 508 1.87 -18.88 -21.35
C TRP A 508 1.82 -19.17 -19.87
N GLN A 509 1.22 -20.29 -19.46
CA GLN A 509 1.17 -20.69 -18.06
C GLN A 509 0.95 -22.20 -17.89
N THR A 510 1.33 -22.73 -16.73
CA THR A 510 1.15 -24.13 -16.36
C THR A 510 -0.24 -24.45 -15.84
N PHE A 511 -1.04 -23.46 -15.45
CA PHE A 511 -2.36 -23.61 -14.82
C PHE A 511 -2.34 -24.47 -13.54
N THR A 512 -1.32 -24.32 -12.71
CA THR A 512 -1.12 -25.10 -11.48
C THR A 512 -1.51 -24.37 -10.19
N ASN A 513 -2.11 -23.19 -10.30
CA ASN A 513 -2.48 -22.32 -9.18
C ASN A 513 -3.83 -22.61 -8.51
N TYR A 514 -4.54 -23.64 -8.97
CA TYR A 514 -5.89 -23.91 -8.46
C TYR A 514 -5.94 -25.08 -7.49
N PRO A 515 -6.39 -24.88 -6.23
CA PRO A 515 -6.67 -25.98 -5.29
C PRO A 515 -8.01 -26.67 -5.53
N GLY A 516 -8.83 -26.24 -6.52
CA GLY A 516 -10.20 -26.68 -6.75
C GLY A 516 -10.50 -27.21 -8.17
N GLU A 517 -11.79 -27.37 -8.48
CA GLU A 517 -12.26 -27.70 -9.83
C GLU A 517 -11.94 -26.58 -10.83
N ARG A 518 -11.63 -26.95 -12.06
CA ARG A 518 -11.28 -26.02 -13.15
C ARG A 518 -12.30 -26.11 -14.27
N ASP A 519 -12.83 -24.96 -14.63
CA ASP A 519 -13.58 -24.76 -15.84
C ASP A 519 -12.69 -24.07 -16.90
N PHE A 520 -12.54 -24.72 -18.05
CA PHE A 520 -11.80 -24.15 -19.19
C PHE A 520 -12.77 -23.74 -20.28
N ALA A 521 -12.67 -22.51 -20.75
CA ALA A 521 -13.35 -22.07 -21.96
C ALA A 521 -12.74 -22.75 -23.20
N ALA A 522 -13.52 -22.91 -24.26
CA ALA A 522 -13.05 -23.48 -25.52
C ALA A 522 -11.84 -22.70 -26.07
N GLY A 523 -10.74 -23.39 -26.36
CA GLY A 523 -9.49 -22.80 -26.85
C GLY A 523 -8.55 -22.26 -25.77
N GLN A 524 -8.89 -22.40 -24.47
CA GLN A 524 -8.10 -21.85 -23.37
C GLN A 524 -6.81 -22.64 -23.09
N PHE A 525 -6.75 -23.92 -23.48
CA PHE A 525 -5.53 -24.71 -23.36
C PHE A 525 -5.44 -25.80 -24.44
N LEU A 526 -4.22 -26.28 -24.67
CA LEU A 526 -3.88 -27.41 -25.51
C LEU A 526 -2.96 -28.35 -24.72
N LEU A 527 -3.33 -29.64 -24.64
CA LEU A 527 -2.47 -30.69 -24.12
C LEU A 527 -1.81 -31.43 -25.26
N SER A 528 -0.48 -31.42 -25.28
CA SER A 528 0.32 -32.28 -26.16
C SER A 528 0.66 -33.60 -25.47
N SER A 529 1.11 -34.59 -26.27
CA SER A 529 1.55 -35.91 -25.75
C SER A 529 2.56 -35.75 -24.59
N GLY A 530 2.31 -36.41 -23.49
CA GLY A 530 3.12 -36.35 -22.27
C GLY A 530 2.81 -35.19 -21.33
N GLN A 531 1.99 -34.22 -21.71
CA GLN A 531 1.60 -33.10 -20.87
C GLN A 531 0.50 -33.47 -19.87
N ILE A 532 0.47 -32.81 -18.75
CA ILE A 532 -0.41 -33.09 -17.63
C ILE A 532 -1.03 -31.79 -17.12
N LEU A 533 -2.32 -31.81 -16.84
CA LEU A 533 -3.01 -30.83 -16.02
C LEU A 533 -3.39 -31.43 -14.67
N HIS A 534 -3.19 -30.70 -13.62
CA HIS A 534 -3.57 -31.11 -12.27
C HIS A 534 -4.62 -30.18 -11.65
N SER A 535 -5.48 -30.76 -10.83
CA SER A 535 -6.22 -30.08 -9.78
C SER A 535 -5.94 -30.80 -8.45
N GLN A 536 -6.51 -30.34 -7.35
CA GLN A 536 -6.23 -30.87 -6.01
C GLN A 536 -6.40 -32.40 -5.90
N ASN A 537 -7.34 -32.99 -6.63
CA ASN A 537 -7.70 -34.40 -6.54
C ASN A 537 -7.84 -35.10 -7.91
N ARG A 538 -7.48 -34.43 -9.01
CA ARG A 538 -7.60 -34.94 -10.38
C ARG A 538 -6.35 -34.60 -11.20
N LYS A 539 -6.01 -35.54 -12.08
CA LYS A 539 -4.95 -35.40 -13.07
C LYS A 539 -5.51 -35.74 -14.44
N LEU A 540 -5.42 -34.81 -15.40
CA LEU A 540 -5.70 -35.05 -16.80
C LEU A 540 -4.37 -35.12 -17.55
N ALA A 541 -4.05 -36.25 -18.15
CA ALA A 541 -2.79 -36.46 -18.85
C ALA A 541 -3.05 -36.88 -20.29
N MET A 542 -2.37 -36.25 -21.26
CA MET A 542 -2.23 -36.74 -22.61
C MET A 542 -1.05 -37.71 -22.65
N GLN A 543 -1.33 -38.99 -22.74
CA GLN A 543 -0.28 -40.03 -22.79
C GLN A 543 0.46 -40.06 -24.11
N ALA A 544 1.61 -40.73 -24.13
CA ALA A 544 2.44 -40.83 -25.33
C ALA A 544 1.78 -41.61 -26.50
N ASP A 545 0.81 -42.47 -26.17
CA ASP A 545 -0.02 -43.22 -27.11
C ASP A 545 -1.25 -42.43 -27.60
N CYS A 546 -1.33 -41.13 -27.27
CA CYS A 546 -2.43 -40.21 -27.57
C CYS A 546 -3.73 -40.47 -26.79
N ASP A 547 -3.70 -41.27 -25.73
CA ASP A 547 -4.82 -41.39 -24.82
C ASP A 547 -4.88 -40.21 -23.84
N LEU A 548 -6.08 -39.63 -23.70
CA LEU A 548 -6.37 -38.60 -22.70
C LEU A 548 -6.94 -39.26 -21.44
N VAL A 549 -6.14 -39.35 -20.39
CA VAL A 549 -6.51 -40.07 -19.16
C VAL A 549 -6.78 -39.11 -18.03
N LEU A 550 -7.96 -39.24 -17.43
CA LEU A 550 -8.32 -38.56 -16.17
C LEU A 550 -8.14 -39.55 -14.99
N SER A 551 -7.22 -39.23 -14.09
CA SER A 551 -6.96 -40.00 -12.88
C SER A 551 -7.39 -39.23 -11.63
N SER A 552 -7.79 -39.95 -10.57
CA SER A 552 -8.02 -39.33 -9.27
C SER A 552 -6.82 -39.54 -8.35
N PHE A 553 -6.63 -38.60 -7.41
CA PHE A 553 -5.68 -38.74 -6.30
C PHE A 553 -6.46 -38.81 -4.98
N GLU A 554 -6.11 -39.78 -4.17
CA GLU A 554 -6.46 -39.75 -2.75
C GLU A 554 -5.17 -39.72 -1.94
N ASN A 555 -4.99 -38.67 -1.12
CA ASN A 555 -3.84 -38.50 -0.22
C ASN A 555 -2.46 -38.59 -0.88
N GLY A 556 -2.30 -38.02 -2.09
CA GLY A 556 -1.00 -37.94 -2.77
C GLY A 556 -0.57 -39.22 -3.52
N ALA A 557 -1.40 -40.28 -3.55
CA ALA A 557 -1.16 -41.48 -4.36
C ALA A 557 -2.09 -41.51 -5.59
N SER A 558 -1.53 -41.76 -6.78
CA SER A 558 -2.34 -41.95 -8.00
C SER A 558 -3.16 -43.21 -7.92
N GLY A 559 -4.49 -43.08 -7.77
CA GLY A 559 -5.44 -44.17 -8.01
C GLY A 559 -5.71 -44.27 -9.51
N GLY A 560 -5.62 -45.48 -10.08
CA GLY A 560 -5.92 -45.75 -11.48
C GLY A 560 -7.43 -45.65 -11.79
#